data_b6c36735d4b04bdaab2f15214b4199f2
#
_entry.id   b6c36735d4b04bdaab2f15214b4199f2
#
_cell.length_a   1.000
_cell.length_b   1.000
_cell.length_c   1.000
_cell.angle_alpha   90.00
_cell.angle_beta   90.00
_cell.angle_gamma   90.00
#
_symmetry.space_group_name_H-M   'P 1'
#
loop_
_entity.id
_entity.type
_entity.pdbx_description
1 polymer ?
#
loop_
_entity_poly.entity_id
_entity_poly.type
_entity_poly.pdbx_seq_one_letter_code
_entity_poly.pdbx_strand_id
1 'polypeptide(L)'
;MNNIFKKVTTLVATTVTLAATSTAYAADSVNVAFFLEWGTPNQISKVDKAYDDAMGVDVNWTDFSTGVQMTEAMLAGDIDIAYSQGLAPFVTAIQQGHPLKMVGVAMVYEANDCFVKNGLGIDSSNASELEGKTVAVPLNTMADFAFKSYMNALNVDMSTMTIVDQAPADGAKSLADGAVDMACIFGGNSSKAAGEVGTPIMSSAQKVEMGIGSFDVISVTEKFATENPDLLRTFLDVTAEANAAWKASDAQLAKVAADAGMSVQDVTSQMAGMIFMSEEEQLKNYFGKDGIAASAAAALGTLFSDSSDGLTIAKTIDGSFLD
;
A
#
# COMPACT_ATOMS: atom_id res chain seq x y z
N MET A 1 -0.99 -63.37 -65.74
CA MET A 1 -1.90 -62.34 -66.30
C MET A 1 -2.99 -62.11 -65.30
N ASN A 2 -2.97 -61.00 -64.63
CA ASN A 2 -4.11 -60.28 -64.11
C ASN A 2 -3.59 -59.16 -63.21
N ASN A 3 -3.61 -57.95 -63.74
CA ASN A 3 -3.34 -56.72 -63.04
C ASN A 3 -4.50 -56.37 -62.10
N ILE A 4 -4.23 -56.16 -60.81
CA ILE A 4 -5.16 -55.57 -59.87
C ILE A 4 -4.64 -54.21 -59.47
N PHE A 5 -5.26 -53.15 -60.06
CA PHE A 5 -5.05 -51.75 -59.65
C PHE A 5 -5.67 -51.53 -58.24
N LYS A 6 -4.85 -51.23 -57.27
CA LYS A 6 -5.31 -50.71 -56.00
C LYS A 6 -5.47 -49.17 -56.10
N LYS A 7 -6.71 -48.71 -56.05
CA LYS A 7 -7.01 -47.29 -55.88
C LYS A 7 -6.69 -46.89 -54.44
N VAL A 8 -5.73 -46.02 -54.27
CA VAL A 8 -5.47 -45.34 -52.98
C VAL A 8 -6.38 -44.11 -52.93
N THR A 9 -7.36 -44.11 -52.00
CA THR A 9 -8.21 -42.97 -51.73
C THR A 9 -7.54 -42.16 -50.62
N THR A 10 -6.99 -41.00 -50.95
CA THR A 10 -6.41 -40.06 -49.98
C THR A 10 -7.55 -39.32 -49.29
N LEU A 11 -7.76 -39.59 -48.02
CA LEU A 11 -8.68 -38.84 -47.16
C LEU A 11 -7.96 -37.54 -46.70
N VAL A 12 -8.38 -36.38 -47.22
CA VAL A 12 -7.92 -35.10 -46.70
C VAL A 12 -8.77 -34.76 -45.49
N ALA A 13 -8.18 -34.90 -44.30
CA ALA A 13 -8.80 -34.44 -43.06
C ALA A 13 -8.58 -32.92 -42.90
N THR A 14 -9.63 -32.14 -43.16
CA THR A 14 -9.64 -30.71 -42.88
C THR A 14 -9.84 -30.47 -41.40
N THR A 15 -8.78 -30.18 -40.67
CA THR A 15 -8.86 -29.71 -39.27
C THR A 15 -9.41 -28.30 -39.24
N VAL A 16 -10.65 -28.12 -38.83
CA VAL A 16 -11.23 -26.83 -38.52
C VAL A 16 -10.76 -26.47 -37.10
N THR A 17 -9.80 -25.57 -37.02
CA THR A 17 -9.39 -24.95 -35.74
C THR A 17 -10.46 -23.93 -35.34
N LEU A 18 -11.34 -24.28 -34.40
CA LEU A 18 -12.17 -23.29 -33.74
C LEU A 18 -11.25 -22.44 -32.88
N ALA A 19 -10.99 -21.21 -33.32
CA ALA A 19 -10.48 -20.18 -32.43
C ALA A 19 -11.60 -19.82 -31.46
N ALA A 20 -11.49 -20.28 -30.22
CA ALA A 20 -12.31 -19.78 -29.13
C ALA A 20 -11.88 -18.32 -28.88
N THR A 21 -12.64 -17.37 -29.43
CA THR A 21 -12.55 -15.98 -28.97
C THR A 21 -13.15 -15.95 -27.56
N SER A 22 -12.27 -15.96 -26.55
CA SER A 22 -12.68 -15.56 -25.20
C SER A 22 -13.12 -14.09 -25.29
N THR A 23 -14.41 -13.84 -25.27
CA THR A 23 -14.94 -12.51 -24.94
C THR A 23 -14.54 -12.28 -23.50
N ALA A 24 -13.52 -11.48 -23.26
CA ALA A 24 -13.27 -10.91 -21.96
C ALA A 24 -14.55 -10.13 -21.59
N TYR A 25 -15.31 -10.60 -20.63
CA TYR A 25 -16.36 -9.81 -20.03
C TYR A 25 -15.65 -8.71 -19.23
N ALA A 26 -15.84 -7.45 -19.64
CA ALA A 26 -15.44 -6.33 -18.81
C ALA A 26 -16.13 -6.47 -17.44
N ALA A 27 -15.44 -6.15 -16.37
CA ALA A 27 -16.03 -6.19 -15.03
C ALA A 27 -17.26 -5.27 -14.99
N ASP A 28 -18.34 -5.72 -14.34
CA ASP A 28 -19.55 -4.92 -14.14
C ASP A 28 -19.33 -3.81 -13.10
N SER A 29 -18.33 -3.97 -12.24
CA SER A 29 -17.89 -2.99 -11.22
C SER A 29 -16.43 -3.22 -10.87
N VAL A 30 -15.81 -2.22 -10.24
CA VAL A 30 -14.43 -2.28 -9.71
C VAL A 30 -14.48 -2.02 -8.20
N ASN A 31 -13.88 -2.91 -7.42
CA ASN A 31 -13.87 -2.82 -5.96
C ASN A 31 -12.50 -2.33 -5.49
N VAL A 32 -12.49 -1.20 -4.78
CA VAL A 32 -11.26 -0.50 -4.37
C VAL A 32 -11.20 -0.41 -2.85
N ALA A 33 -10.08 -0.85 -2.28
CA ALA A 33 -9.76 -0.65 -0.86
C ALA A 33 -9.08 0.70 -0.66
N PHE A 34 -9.37 1.38 0.46
CA PHE A 34 -8.72 2.62 0.88
C PHE A 34 -8.64 2.70 2.40
N PHE A 35 -7.97 3.75 2.93
CA PHE A 35 -7.93 4.03 4.37
C PHE A 35 -8.79 5.23 4.73
N LEU A 36 -9.51 5.14 5.85
CA LEU A 36 -9.94 6.31 6.61
C LEU A 36 -8.75 6.94 7.35
N GLU A 37 -8.91 8.16 7.81
CA GLU A 37 -7.87 8.95 8.51
C GLU A 37 -6.57 9.15 7.69
N TRP A 38 -6.70 9.04 6.35
CA TRP A 38 -5.59 9.14 5.41
C TRP A 38 -5.98 10.02 4.23
N GLY A 39 -5.65 11.32 4.32
CA GLY A 39 -6.05 12.32 3.31
C GLY A 39 -5.24 12.19 2.02
N THR A 40 -5.94 12.06 0.88
CA THR A 40 -5.32 11.95 -0.44
C THR A 40 -6.13 12.71 -1.50
N PRO A 41 -5.48 13.29 -2.56
CA PRO A 41 -6.19 14.07 -3.58
C PRO A 41 -7.26 13.28 -4.33
N ASN A 42 -7.05 11.99 -4.55
CA ASN A 42 -7.96 11.12 -5.29
C ASN A 42 -9.33 10.93 -4.60
N GLN A 43 -9.42 11.21 -3.29
CA GLN A 43 -10.70 11.20 -2.58
C GLN A 43 -11.69 12.23 -3.13
N ILE A 44 -11.20 13.30 -3.76
CA ILE A 44 -12.07 14.26 -4.47
C ILE A 44 -12.73 13.55 -5.66
N SER A 45 -11.94 12.85 -6.48
CA SER A 45 -12.44 12.09 -7.64
C SER A 45 -13.38 10.95 -7.22
N LYS A 46 -13.09 10.30 -6.07
CA LYS A 46 -13.97 9.31 -5.45
C LYS A 46 -15.35 9.91 -5.10
N VAL A 47 -15.35 11.02 -4.36
CA VAL A 47 -16.60 11.69 -3.92
C VAL A 47 -17.38 12.24 -5.10
N ASP A 48 -16.71 12.77 -6.12
CA ASP A 48 -17.32 13.34 -7.32
C ASP A 48 -17.71 12.27 -8.35
N LYS A 49 -17.44 10.99 -8.09
CA LYS A 49 -17.67 9.85 -9.00
C LYS A 49 -16.91 9.94 -10.33
N ALA A 50 -15.79 10.66 -10.35
CA ALA A 50 -14.99 10.79 -11.56
C ALA A 50 -14.41 9.44 -12.04
N TYR A 51 -14.13 8.51 -11.11
CA TYR A 51 -13.73 7.15 -11.45
C TYR A 51 -14.87 6.40 -12.16
N ASP A 52 -16.09 6.44 -11.61
CA ASP A 52 -17.28 5.80 -12.20
C ASP A 52 -17.54 6.33 -13.61
N ASP A 53 -17.50 7.66 -13.77
CA ASP A 53 -17.75 8.33 -15.05
C ASP A 53 -16.69 7.99 -16.10
N ALA A 54 -15.41 7.99 -15.73
CA ALA A 54 -14.31 7.70 -16.66
C ALA A 54 -14.23 6.22 -17.04
N MET A 55 -14.43 5.32 -16.09
CA MET A 55 -14.35 3.87 -16.29
C MET A 55 -15.62 3.30 -16.92
N GLY A 56 -16.76 4.01 -16.81
CA GLY A 56 -18.07 3.56 -17.34
C GLY A 56 -18.67 2.38 -16.58
N VAL A 57 -18.19 2.11 -15.36
CA VAL A 57 -18.66 1.07 -14.44
C VAL A 57 -18.75 1.64 -13.03
N ASP A 58 -19.51 0.98 -12.15
CA ASP A 58 -19.57 1.38 -10.74
C ASP A 58 -18.21 1.10 -10.05
N VAL A 59 -17.68 2.08 -9.30
CA VAL A 59 -16.49 1.93 -8.49
C VAL A 59 -16.86 1.92 -7.01
N ASN A 60 -16.75 0.75 -6.39
CA ASN A 60 -17.12 0.51 -5.00
C ASN A 60 -15.90 0.69 -4.10
N TRP A 61 -16.00 1.58 -3.12
CA TRP A 61 -14.92 1.87 -2.19
C TRP A 61 -15.21 1.26 -0.81
N THR A 62 -14.24 0.49 -0.29
CA THR A 62 -14.33 -0.12 1.04
C THR A 62 -13.13 0.30 1.88
N ASP A 63 -13.39 0.81 3.09
CA ASP A 63 -12.33 1.19 4.03
C ASP A 63 -11.80 -0.01 4.83
N PHE A 64 -10.51 0.06 5.14
CA PHE A 64 -9.81 -0.93 5.94
C PHE A 64 -8.95 -0.26 7.01
N SER A 65 -8.73 -0.98 8.11
CA SER A 65 -7.87 -0.47 9.21
C SER A 65 -6.38 -0.69 8.96
N THR A 66 -6.01 -1.68 8.14
CA THR A 66 -4.61 -2.01 7.82
C THR A 66 -4.45 -2.50 6.38
N GLY A 67 -3.24 -2.33 5.81
CA GLY A 67 -2.91 -2.88 4.49
C GLY A 67 -2.88 -4.41 4.44
N VAL A 68 -2.73 -5.08 5.59
CA VAL A 68 -2.85 -6.54 5.69
C VAL A 68 -4.29 -6.97 5.43
N GLN A 69 -5.27 -6.29 6.03
CA GLN A 69 -6.69 -6.57 5.77
C GLN A 69 -7.08 -6.29 4.31
N MET A 70 -6.50 -5.26 3.66
CA MET A 70 -6.67 -5.04 2.22
C MET A 70 -6.17 -6.26 1.42
N THR A 71 -4.98 -6.77 1.76
CA THR A 71 -4.43 -7.98 1.12
C THR A 71 -5.37 -9.17 1.28
N GLU A 72 -5.88 -9.43 2.48
CA GLU A 72 -6.82 -10.52 2.76
C GLU A 72 -8.09 -10.41 1.91
N ALA A 73 -8.66 -9.20 1.79
CA ALA A 73 -9.84 -8.95 0.96
C ALA A 73 -9.54 -9.10 -0.55
N MET A 74 -8.35 -8.71 -1.02
CA MET A 74 -7.91 -8.97 -2.40
C MET A 74 -7.79 -10.46 -2.69
N LEU A 75 -7.27 -11.24 -1.76
CA LEU A 75 -7.14 -12.70 -1.90
C LEU A 75 -8.49 -13.43 -1.83
N ALA A 76 -9.43 -12.90 -1.08
CA ALA A 76 -10.81 -13.39 -1.05
C ALA A 76 -11.58 -13.11 -2.35
N GLY A 77 -11.08 -12.17 -3.17
CA GLY A 77 -11.73 -11.72 -4.40
C GLY A 77 -12.78 -10.63 -4.18
N ASP A 78 -12.79 -10.02 -2.99
CA ASP A 78 -13.71 -8.93 -2.64
C ASP A 78 -13.19 -7.56 -3.11
N ILE A 79 -11.88 -7.43 -3.30
CA ILE A 79 -11.17 -6.20 -3.72
C ILE A 79 -10.30 -6.49 -4.94
N ASP A 80 -10.36 -5.61 -5.93
CA ASP A 80 -9.57 -5.64 -7.16
C ASP A 80 -8.31 -4.80 -7.04
N ILE A 81 -8.43 -3.58 -6.51
CA ILE A 81 -7.37 -2.57 -6.38
C ILE A 81 -7.29 -2.13 -4.91
N ALA A 82 -6.09 -2.08 -4.35
CA ALA A 82 -5.85 -1.44 -3.06
C ALA A 82 -5.11 -0.12 -3.27
N TYR A 83 -5.78 0.99 -3.00
CA TYR A 83 -5.19 2.32 -3.07
C TYR A 83 -4.55 2.68 -1.73
N SER A 84 -3.28 3.11 -1.80
CA SER A 84 -2.49 3.47 -0.61
C SER A 84 -2.21 2.29 0.33
N GLN A 85 -2.13 1.06 -0.22
CA GLN A 85 -1.59 -0.04 0.55
C GLN A 85 -0.12 0.23 0.88
N GLY A 86 0.30 0.06 2.13
CA GLY A 86 1.71 0.21 2.50
C GLY A 86 2.62 -0.78 1.76
N LEU A 87 3.86 -0.40 1.46
CA LEU A 87 4.80 -1.31 0.77
C LEU A 87 5.04 -2.61 1.57
N ALA A 88 5.06 -2.55 2.91
CA ALA A 88 5.32 -3.71 3.75
C ALA A 88 4.24 -4.81 3.63
N PRO A 89 2.92 -4.54 3.75
CA PRO A 89 1.91 -5.57 3.53
C PRO A 89 1.93 -6.13 2.10
N PHE A 90 2.23 -5.31 1.07
CA PHE A 90 2.41 -5.77 -0.29
C PHE A 90 3.59 -6.77 -0.39
N VAL A 91 4.77 -6.39 0.12
CA VAL A 91 5.97 -7.26 0.09
C VAL A 91 5.73 -8.57 0.83
N THR A 92 5.11 -8.51 2.01
CA THR A 92 4.77 -9.70 2.78
C THR A 92 3.83 -10.64 2.00
N ALA A 93 2.83 -10.09 1.31
CA ALA A 93 1.94 -10.86 0.45
C ALA A 93 2.70 -11.55 -0.69
N ILE A 94 3.61 -10.85 -1.36
CA ILE A 94 4.43 -11.43 -2.44
C ILE A 94 5.34 -12.55 -1.92
N GLN A 95 5.95 -12.38 -0.75
CA GLN A 95 6.77 -13.43 -0.12
C GLN A 95 5.97 -14.68 0.24
N GLN A 96 4.68 -14.53 0.50
CA GLN A 96 3.74 -15.64 0.72
C GLN A 96 3.23 -16.27 -0.59
N GLY A 97 3.67 -15.75 -1.74
CA GLY A 97 3.30 -16.29 -3.07
C GLY A 97 1.94 -15.78 -3.58
N HIS A 98 1.42 -14.69 -3.05
CA HIS A 98 0.14 -14.14 -3.47
C HIS A 98 0.23 -13.41 -4.82
N PRO A 99 -0.76 -13.57 -5.72
CA PRO A 99 -0.74 -13.04 -7.08
C PRO A 99 -1.18 -11.56 -7.13
N LEU A 100 -0.32 -10.69 -6.63
CA LEU A 100 -0.53 -9.24 -6.63
C LEU A 100 0.55 -8.54 -7.46
N LYS A 101 0.24 -7.36 -7.97
CA LYS A 101 1.18 -6.45 -8.64
C LYS A 101 1.13 -5.07 -8.01
N MET A 102 2.28 -4.41 -7.91
CA MET A 102 2.39 -2.99 -7.67
C MET A 102 2.37 -2.28 -9.02
N VAL A 103 1.40 -1.37 -9.22
CA VAL A 103 1.18 -0.66 -10.49
C VAL A 103 1.32 0.85 -10.38
N GLY A 104 1.44 1.38 -9.17
CA GLY A 104 1.62 2.81 -8.93
C GLY A 104 2.16 3.08 -7.53
N VAL A 105 2.61 4.31 -7.32
CA VAL A 105 2.92 4.89 -6.01
C VAL A 105 1.81 5.88 -5.67
N ALA A 106 1.06 5.58 -4.61
CA ALA A 106 -0.03 6.44 -4.17
C ALA A 106 0.49 7.76 -3.61
N MET A 107 1.51 7.69 -2.75
CA MET A 107 2.20 8.86 -2.19
C MET A 107 3.53 8.47 -1.54
N VAL A 108 4.37 9.48 -1.30
CA VAL A 108 5.58 9.38 -0.49
C VAL A 108 5.38 10.22 0.76
N TYR A 109 5.81 9.72 1.91
CA TYR A 109 5.65 10.39 3.18
C TYR A 109 6.78 10.04 4.16
N GLU A 110 6.88 10.79 5.25
CA GLU A 110 7.80 10.47 6.35
C GLU A 110 7.36 9.17 7.05
N ALA A 111 8.33 8.34 7.46
CA ALA A 111 8.03 7.10 8.17
C ALA A 111 7.17 7.34 9.42
N ASN A 112 6.27 6.39 9.71
CA ASN A 112 5.31 6.45 10.78
C ASN A 112 5.98 6.65 12.16
N ASP A 113 5.28 7.29 13.08
CA ASP A 113 5.76 7.51 14.44
C ASP A 113 5.53 6.31 15.35
N CYS A 114 6.50 6.09 16.25
CA CYS A 114 6.34 5.26 17.42
C CYS A 114 6.37 6.16 18.65
N PHE A 115 5.25 6.26 19.35
CA PHE A 115 5.06 7.14 20.51
C PHE A 115 5.38 6.40 21.79
N VAL A 116 6.35 6.88 22.54
CA VAL A 116 6.65 6.41 23.90
C VAL A 116 5.75 7.15 24.88
N LYS A 117 5.14 6.42 25.82
CA LYS A 117 4.24 7.00 26.82
C LYS A 117 4.92 8.08 27.64
N ASN A 118 4.25 9.21 27.79
CA ASN A 118 4.72 10.31 28.62
C ASN A 118 4.90 9.86 30.08
N GLY A 119 5.97 10.36 30.72
CA GLY A 119 6.31 10.03 32.09
C GLY A 119 7.27 8.84 32.26
N LEU A 120 7.57 8.09 31.20
CA LEU A 120 8.63 7.07 31.24
C LEU A 120 10.04 7.67 31.16
N GLY A 121 10.19 8.88 30.60
CA GLY A 121 11.49 9.54 30.46
C GLY A 121 12.41 8.90 29.41
N ILE A 122 11.82 8.12 28.51
CA ILE A 122 12.57 7.41 27.46
C ILE A 122 12.49 8.20 26.15
N ASP A 123 13.64 8.44 25.54
CA ASP A 123 13.82 9.06 24.23
C ASP A 123 14.93 8.35 23.42
N SER A 124 15.30 8.88 22.27
CA SER A 124 16.33 8.27 21.41
C SER A 124 17.72 8.18 22.04
N SER A 125 18.00 8.95 23.09
CA SER A 125 19.30 8.94 23.78
C SER A 125 19.46 7.82 24.81
N ASN A 126 18.33 7.29 25.32
CA ASN A 126 18.30 6.21 26.31
C ASN A 126 17.35 5.07 25.87
N ALA A 127 17.18 4.87 24.57
CA ALA A 127 16.20 3.95 23.98
C ALA A 127 16.36 2.48 24.46
N SER A 128 17.54 2.07 24.95
CA SER A 128 17.72 0.75 25.57
C SER A 128 16.79 0.49 26.78
N GLU A 129 16.25 1.54 27.40
CA GLU A 129 15.24 1.40 28.47
C GLU A 129 13.87 0.91 27.96
N LEU A 130 13.69 0.81 26.62
CA LEU A 130 12.55 0.13 26.00
C LEU A 130 12.64 -1.41 26.08
N GLU A 131 13.83 -1.96 26.36
CA GLU A 131 14.00 -3.40 26.57
C GLU A 131 13.11 -3.88 27.74
N GLY A 132 12.41 -4.98 27.52
CA GLY A 132 11.42 -5.50 28.47
C GLY A 132 10.08 -4.77 28.50
N LYS A 133 9.89 -3.70 27.73
CA LYS A 133 8.63 -2.94 27.64
C LYS A 133 7.61 -3.59 26.71
N THR A 134 6.35 -3.16 26.84
CA THR A 134 5.26 -3.60 25.96
C THR A 134 5.00 -2.55 24.88
N VAL A 135 4.93 -2.98 23.63
CA VAL A 135 4.69 -2.10 22.49
C VAL A 135 3.52 -2.60 21.64
N ALA A 136 2.60 -1.71 21.27
CA ALA A 136 1.56 -1.97 20.29
C ALA A 136 2.07 -1.62 18.88
N VAL A 137 1.99 -2.58 17.96
CA VAL A 137 2.44 -2.42 16.59
C VAL A 137 1.45 -3.14 15.67
N PRO A 138 0.90 -2.50 14.63
CA PRO A 138 0.16 -3.20 13.60
C PRO A 138 1.16 -3.98 12.74
N LEU A 139 1.31 -5.28 13.01
CA LEU A 139 2.36 -6.13 12.42
C LEU A 139 2.23 -6.22 10.88
N ASN A 140 3.38 -6.39 10.23
CA ASN A 140 3.50 -6.47 8.76
C ASN A 140 3.00 -5.22 8.01
N THR A 141 2.95 -4.07 8.67
CA THR A 141 2.62 -2.77 8.07
C THR A 141 3.84 -1.86 7.98
N MET A 142 3.66 -0.65 7.40
CA MET A 142 4.72 0.36 7.41
C MET A 142 5.04 0.90 8.81
N ALA A 143 4.12 0.81 9.78
CA ALA A 143 4.42 1.13 11.18
C ALA A 143 5.29 0.05 11.84
N ASP A 144 5.14 -1.24 11.48
CA ASP A 144 6.05 -2.31 11.90
C ASP A 144 7.44 -2.14 11.28
N PHE A 145 7.51 -1.73 10.00
CA PHE A 145 8.76 -1.35 9.37
C PHE A 145 9.46 -0.20 10.12
N ALA A 146 8.72 0.85 10.44
CA ALA A 146 9.24 1.99 11.20
C ALA A 146 9.74 1.54 12.59
N PHE A 147 8.94 0.75 13.32
CA PHE A 147 9.32 0.17 14.61
C PHE A 147 10.65 -0.58 14.53
N LYS A 148 10.75 -1.56 13.64
CA LYS A 148 11.96 -2.38 13.47
C LYS A 148 13.17 -1.53 13.05
N SER A 149 12.96 -0.57 12.15
CA SER A 149 14.00 0.34 11.69
C SER A 149 14.52 1.23 12.83
N TYR A 150 13.62 1.77 13.66
CA TYR A 150 14.00 2.61 14.81
C TYR A 150 14.72 1.80 15.87
N MET A 151 14.22 0.64 16.24
CA MET A 151 14.86 -0.22 17.24
C MET A 151 16.26 -0.65 16.79
N ASN A 152 16.42 -1.03 15.52
CA ASN A 152 17.72 -1.36 14.96
C ASN A 152 18.68 -0.14 14.98
N ALA A 153 18.22 1.03 14.53
CA ALA A 153 19.02 2.24 14.51
C ALA A 153 19.45 2.72 15.91
N LEU A 154 18.59 2.50 16.91
CA LEU A 154 18.83 2.84 18.31
C LEU A 154 19.51 1.72 19.11
N ASN A 155 19.86 0.58 18.46
CA ASN A 155 20.46 -0.60 19.07
C ASN A 155 19.66 -1.19 20.25
N VAL A 156 18.32 -1.22 20.14
CA VAL A 156 17.41 -1.82 21.11
C VAL A 156 17.19 -3.30 20.78
N ASP A 157 17.35 -4.18 21.76
CA ASP A 157 17.07 -5.61 21.62
C ASP A 157 15.56 -5.88 21.68
N MET A 158 14.94 -5.95 20.50
CA MET A 158 13.51 -6.21 20.35
C MET A 158 13.09 -7.59 20.91
N SER A 159 14.01 -8.56 21.01
CA SER A 159 13.69 -9.90 21.52
C SER A 159 13.28 -9.90 23.01
N THR A 160 13.62 -8.85 23.73
CA THR A 160 13.25 -8.65 25.15
C THR A 160 11.89 -7.97 25.30
N MET A 161 11.34 -7.37 24.25
CA MET A 161 10.10 -6.61 24.28
C MET A 161 8.88 -7.51 24.12
N THR A 162 7.74 -7.08 24.67
CA THR A 162 6.44 -7.70 24.41
C THR A 162 5.74 -6.93 23.28
N ILE A 163 5.69 -7.52 22.09
CA ILE A 163 5.04 -6.91 20.94
C ILE A 163 3.60 -7.39 20.87
N VAL A 164 2.65 -6.46 20.84
CA VAL A 164 1.21 -6.72 20.75
C VAL A 164 0.72 -6.23 19.40
N ASP A 165 0.14 -7.14 18.60
CA ASP A 165 -0.45 -6.78 17.30
C ASP A 165 -1.78 -6.06 17.52
N GLN A 166 -1.82 -4.78 17.17
CA GLN A 166 -3.00 -3.92 17.31
C GLN A 166 -3.12 -2.96 16.14
N ALA A 167 -4.35 -2.78 15.66
CA ALA A 167 -4.67 -1.72 14.71
C ALA A 167 -4.32 -0.33 15.30
N PRO A 168 -4.04 0.69 14.47
CA PRO A 168 -3.58 2.00 14.95
C PRO A 168 -4.47 2.64 16.01
N ALA A 169 -5.79 2.62 15.84
CA ALA A 169 -6.73 3.19 16.81
C ALA A 169 -6.71 2.46 18.16
N ASP A 170 -6.61 1.12 18.13
CA ASP A 170 -6.51 0.29 19.35
C ASP A 170 -5.16 0.49 20.04
N GLY A 171 -4.07 0.62 19.28
CA GLY A 171 -2.74 0.93 19.80
C GLY A 171 -2.69 2.29 20.49
N ALA A 172 -3.27 3.32 19.86
CA ALA A 172 -3.38 4.66 20.45
C ALA A 172 -4.18 4.63 21.76
N LYS A 173 -5.29 3.89 21.78
CA LYS A 173 -6.10 3.70 22.98
C LYS A 173 -5.32 2.95 24.07
N SER A 174 -4.63 1.87 23.74
CA SER A 174 -3.82 1.09 24.67
C SER A 174 -2.71 1.93 25.29
N LEU A 175 -2.08 2.83 24.51
CA LEU A 175 -1.09 3.80 25.02
C LEU A 175 -1.73 4.77 26.01
N ALA A 176 -2.89 5.33 25.69
CA ALA A 176 -3.63 6.24 26.56
C ALA A 176 -4.02 5.58 27.89
N ASP A 177 -4.55 4.36 27.84
CA ASP A 177 -4.96 3.58 29.00
C ASP A 177 -3.75 3.07 29.83
N GLY A 178 -2.53 3.11 29.29
CA GLY A 178 -1.31 2.60 29.94
C GLY A 178 -1.20 1.09 29.91
N ALA A 179 -1.88 0.44 28.98
CA ALA A 179 -1.75 -0.99 28.74
C ALA A 179 -0.46 -1.33 27.98
N VAL A 180 0.11 -0.36 27.26
CA VAL A 180 1.40 -0.46 26.56
C VAL A 180 2.27 0.76 26.90
N ASP A 181 3.59 0.58 26.79
CA ASP A 181 4.61 1.60 27.06
C ASP A 181 4.93 2.44 25.80
N MET A 182 4.73 1.84 24.64
CA MET A 182 4.95 2.47 23.33
C MET A 182 3.88 1.99 22.32
N ALA A 183 3.54 2.83 21.35
CA ALA A 183 2.67 2.44 20.25
C ALA A 183 3.18 3.03 18.93
N CYS A 184 3.29 2.19 17.89
CA CYS A 184 3.62 2.63 16.54
C CYS A 184 2.33 2.80 15.74
N ILE A 185 2.10 4.00 15.21
CA ILE A 185 0.78 4.46 14.77
C ILE A 185 0.86 5.06 13.37
N PHE A 186 -0.20 4.89 12.60
CA PHE A 186 -0.50 5.68 11.41
C PHE A 186 -1.98 6.13 11.44
N GLY A 187 -2.37 7.02 10.50
CA GLY A 187 -3.70 7.63 10.52
C GLY A 187 -3.74 8.90 11.36
N GLY A 188 -4.45 9.91 10.86
CA GLY A 188 -4.40 11.26 11.44
C GLY A 188 -4.96 11.34 12.85
N ASN A 189 -6.16 10.80 13.09
CA ASN A 189 -6.80 10.85 14.41
C ASN A 189 -6.06 9.96 15.42
N SER A 190 -5.61 8.78 14.97
CA SER A 190 -4.88 7.82 15.81
C SER A 190 -3.51 8.38 16.23
N SER A 191 -2.76 8.99 15.30
CA SER A 191 -1.48 9.65 15.60
C SER A 191 -1.64 10.83 16.53
N LYS A 192 -2.69 11.63 16.34
CA LYS A 192 -3.03 12.74 17.23
C LYS A 192 -3.33 12.26 18.66
N ALA A 193 -4.18 11.24 18.79
CA ALA A 193 -4.52 10.67 20.10
C ALA A 193 -3.29 10.10 20.81
N ALA A 194 -2.40 9.41 20.09
CA ALA A 194 -1.15 8.92 20.66
C ALA A 194 -0.21 10.06 21.07
N GLY A 195 -0.13 11.14 20.26
CA GLY A 195 0.67 12.32 20.55
C GLY A 195 0.21 13.13 21.78
N GLU A 196 -1.05 13.03 22.20
CA GLU A 196 -1.55 13.67 23.42
C GLU A 196 -0.97 13.00 24.70
N VAL A 197 -0.63 11.73 24.64
CA VAL A 197 -0.20 10.92 25.77
C VAL A 197 1.21 10.33 25.63
N GLY A 198 1.84 10.52 24.48
CA GLY A 198 3.17 10.01 24.15
C GLY A 198 4.00 11.02 23.36
N THR A 199 5.30 10.72 23.23
CA THR A 199 6.25 11.49 22.43
C THR A 199 6.91 10.58 21.42
N PRO A 200 7.07 10.97 20.13
CA PRO A 200 7.79 10.16 19.15
C PRO A 200 9.21 9.82 19.63
N ILE A 201 9.61 8.55 19.53
CA ILE A 201 10.97 8.09 19.91
C ILE A 201 12.05 8.69 19.00
N MET A 202 11.69 9.06 17.79
CA MET A 202 12.58 9.69 16.82
C MET A 202 11.94 10.95 16.23
N SER A 203 12.74 12.01 16.11
CA SER A 203 12.33 13.22 15.42
C SER A 203 12.42 13.05 13.89
N SER A 204 11.69 13.89 13.14
CA SER A 204 11.77 13.97 11.66
C SER A 204 13.21 14.12 11.17
N ALA A 205 14.03 14.93 11.83
CA ALA A 205 15.42 15.12 11.47
C ALA A 205 16.25 13.82 11.59
N GLN A 206 16.04 13.05 12.65
CA GLN A 206 16.71 11.75 12.84
C GLN A 206 16.27 10.72 11.80
N LYS A 207 14.97 10.67 11.47
CA LYS A 207 14.46 9.78 10.41
C LYS A 207 15.11 10.10 9.05
N VAL A 208 15.21 11.37 8.69
CA VAL A 208 15.88 11.85 7.46
C VAL A 208 17.37 11.49 7.47
N GLU A 209 18.08 11.75 8.58
CA GLU A 209 19.50 11.42 8.72
C GLU A 209 19.78 9.92 8.54
N MET A 210 18.86 9.08 9.02
CA MET A 210 18.94 7.63 8.91
C MET A 210 18.40 7.08 7.58
N GLY A 211 17.88 7.93 6.70
CA GLY A 211 17.29 7.51 5.41
C GLY A 211 16.02 6.68 5.56
N ILE A 212 15.30 6.85 6.67
CA ILE A 212 14.04 6.12 6.92
C ILE A 212 12.88 6.93 6.35
N GLY A 213 12.43 6.52 5.18
CA GLY A 213 11.27 7.08 4.49
C GLY A 213 10.23 6.01 4.19
N SER A 214 9.08 6.43 3.74
CA SER A 214 7.97 5.53 3.40
C SER A 214 7.29 5.96 2.11
N PHE A 215 6.72 5.00 1.42
CA PHE A 215 5.74 5.26 0.37
C PHE A 215 4.68 4.17 0.37
N ASP A 216 3.49 4.55 -0.01
CA ASP A 216 2.39 3.63 -0.22
C ASP A 216 2.23 3.33 -1.71
N VAL A 217 1.76 2.13 -1.99
CA VAL A 217 1.62 1.63 -3.34
C VAL A 217 0.15 1.56 -3.76
N ILE A 218 -0.08 1.59 -5.06
CA ILE A 218 -1.32 1.11 -5.66
C ILE A 218 -1.04 -0.31 -6.09
N SER A 219 -1.71 -1.26 -5.44
CA SER A 219 -1.59 -2.67 -5.77
C SER A 219 -2.88 -3.21 -6.37
N VAL A 220 -2.76 -4.25 -7.18
CA VAL A 220 -3.86 -4.86 -7.94
C VAL A 220 -3.70 -6.37 -7.94
N THR A 221 -4.82 -7.10 -8.01
CA THR A 221 -4.75 -8.55 -8.27
C THR A 221 -4.24 -8.80 -9.69
N GLU A 222 -3.36 -9.81 -9.88
CA GLU A 222 -2.88 -10.18 -11.23
C GLU A 222 -4.04 -10.52 -12.15
N LYS A 223 -5.12 -11.10 -11.60
CA LYS A 223 -6.33 -11.42 -12.34
C LYS A 223 -6.95 -10.15 -12.92
N PHE A 224 -7.23 -9.13 -12.08
CA PHE A 224 -7.84 -7.90 -12.54
C PHE A 224 -6.96 -7.17 -13.56
N ALA A 225 -5.64 -7.05 -13.30
CA ALA A 225 -4.70 -6.43 -14.22
C ALA A 225 -4.65 -7.12 -15.59
N THR A 226 -4.86 -8.44 -15.63
CA THR A 226 -4.83 -9.22 -16.87
C THR A 226 -6.17 -9.16 -17.63
N GLU A 227 -7.28 -9.24 -16.89
CA GLU A 227 -8.62 -9.31 -17.47
C GLU A 227 -9.17 -7.92 -17.82
N ASN A 228 -8.75 -6.86 -17.09
CA ASN A 228 -9.27 -5.50 -17.21
C ASN A 228 -8.16 -4.43 -17.31
N PRO A 229 -7.16 -4.56 -18.21
CA PRO A 229 -6.02 -3.64 -18.28
C PRO A 229 -6.44 -2.20 -18.60
N ASP A 230 -7.50 -1.99 -19.38
CA ASP A 230 -7.96 -0.66 -19.75
C ASP A 230 -8.67 0.03 -18.59
N LEU A 231 -9.45 -0.71 -17.78
CA LEU A 231 -10.03 -0.16 -16.54
C LEU A 231 -8.94 0.22 -15.54
N LEU A 232 -7.88 -0.59 -15.42
CA LEU A 232 -6.76 -0.28 -14.55
C LEU A 232 -6.02 0.99 -14.99
N ARG A 233 -5.74 1.16 -16.30
CA ARG A 233 -5.14 2.42 -16.81
C ARG A 233 -6.03 3.60 -16.50
N THR A 234 -7.32 3.53 -16.84
CA THR A 234 -8.27 4.61 -16.55
C THR A 234 -8.30 4.97 -15.06
N PHE A 235 -8.22 3.96 -14.17
CA PHE A 235 -8.13 4.21 -12.72
C PHE A 235 -6.86 5.01 -12.34
N LEU A 236 -5.72 4.66 -12.93
CA LEU A 236 -4.45 5.36 -12.69
C LEU A 236 -4.47 6.77 -13.27
N ASP A 237 -5.01 6.96 -14.49
CA ASP A 237 -5.18 8.27 -15.14
C ASP A 237 -6.00 9.23 -14.26
N VAL A 238 -7.19 8.80 -13.79
CA VAL A 238 -8.03 9.61 -12.88
C VAL A 238 -7.31 9.94 -11.59
N THR A 239 -6.50 9.02 -11.08
CA THR A 239 -5.67 9.25 -9.88
C THR A 239 -4.59 10.29 -10.15
N ALA A 240 -3.91 10.21 -11.29
CA ALA A 240 -2.89 11.16 -11.71
C ALA A 240 -3.47 12.57 -11.94
N GLU A 241 -4.65 12.65 -12.58
CA GLU A 241 -5.38 13.91 -12.76
C GLU A 241 -5.74 14.55 -11.41
N ALA A 242 -6.19 13.75 -10.44
CA ALA A 242 -6.48 14.25 -9.08
C ALA A 242 -5.24 14.81 -8.40
N ASN A 243 -4.10 14.12 -8.52
CA ASN A 243 -2.81 14.59 -7.99
C ASN A 243 -2.39 15.90 -8.66
N ALA A 244 -2.48 16.00 -9.98
CA ALA A 244 -2.14 17.22 -10.73
C ALA A 244 -3.06 18.39 -10.42
N ALA A 245 -4.34 18.14 -10.16
CA ALA A 245 -5.34 19.14 -9.80
C ALA A 245 -5.24 19.62 -8.35
N TRP A 246 -4.49 18.93 -7.50
CA TRP A 246 -4.36 19.24 -6.08
C TRP A 246 -3.65 20.58 -5.84
N LYS A 247 -4.31 21.47 -5.10
CA LYS A 247 -3.80 22.82 -4.76
C LYS A 247 -3.93 23.11 -3.26
N ALA A 248 -4.41 22.13 -2.47
CA ALA A 248 -4.72 22.31 -1.06
C ALA A 248 -5.62 23.52 -0.77
N SER A 249 -6.56 23.82 -1.69
CA SER A 249 -7.55 24.89 -1.44
C SER A 249 -8.50 24.49 -0.33
N ASP A 250 -9.11 25.48 0.35
CA ASP A 250 -10.08 25.22 1.43
C ASP A 250 -11.20 24.27 1.01
N ALA A 251 -11.70 24.40 -0.23
CA ALA A 251 -12.74 23.53 -0.77
C ALA A 251 -12.25 22.08 -0.97
N GLN A 252 -11.02 21.89 -1.45
CA GLN A 252 -10.41 20.58 -1.61
C GLN A 252 -10.14 19.92 -0.26
N LEU A 253 -9.53 20.66 0.66
CA LEU A 253 -9.26 20.21 2.02
C LEU A 253 -10.53 19.81 2.77
N ALA A 254 -11.60 20.61 2.65
CA ALA A 254 -12.89 20.29 3.27
C ALA A 254 -13.50 18.99 2.72
N LYS A 255 -13.39 18.76 1.40
CA LYS A 255 -13.90 17.54 0.76
C LYS A 255 -13.11 16.30 1.19
N VAL A 256 -11.77 16.38 1.15
CA VAL A 256 -10.90 15.30 1.61
C VAL A 256 -11.12 15.00 3.09
N ALA A 257 -11.22 16.03 3.93
CA ALA A 257 -11.45 15.86 5.37
C ALA A 257 -12.76 15.12 5.67
N ALA A 258 -13.83 15.48 4.95
CA ALA A 258 -15.13 14.82 5.11
C ALA A 258 -15.07 13.34 4.71
N ASP A 259 -14.41 13.01 3.61
CA ASP A 259 -14.28 11.62 3.12
C ASP A 259 -13.30 10.79 3.98
N ALA A 260 -12.21 11.40 4.44
CA ALA A 260 -11.23 10.73 5.31
C ALA A 260 -11.69 10.60 6.78
N GLY A 261 -12.83 11.20 7.16
CA GLY A 261 -13.29 11.18 8.55
C GLY A 261 -12.42 12.01 9.50
N MET A 262 -11.80 13.08 9.02
CA MET A 262 -10.87 13.93 9.76
C MET A 262 -11.33 15.39 9.86
N SER A 263 -10.72 16.15 10.77
CA SER A 263 -10.87 17.62 10.72
C SER A 263 -10.06 18.21 9.57
N VAL A 264 -10.50 19.35 9.04
CA VAL A 264 -9.74 20.08 7.99
C VAL A 264 -8.33 20.41 8.46
N GLN A 265 -8.15 20.76 9.74
CA GLN A 265 -6.84 21.06 10.31
C GLN A 265 -5.92 19.83 10.30
N ASP A 266 -6.44 18.67 10.70
CA ASP A 266 -5.66 17.43 10.76
C ASP A 266 -5.26 16.95 9.36
N VAL A 267 -6.19 17.01 8.38
CA VAL A 267 -5.89 16.73 6.96
C VAL A 267 -4.83 17.69 6.42
N THR A 268 -4.96 19.00 6.70
CA THR A 268 -3.99 20.00 6.23
C THR A 268 -2.59 19.68 6.76
N SER A 269 -2.48 19.34 8.05
CA SER A 269 -1.21 18.98 8.68
C SER A 269 -0.63 17.68 8.11
N GLN A 270 -1.46 16.67 7.93
CA GLN A 270 -1.04 15.36 7.41
C GLN A 270 -0.55 15.46 5.95
N MET A 271 -1.36 16.07 5.07
CA MET A 271 -1.05 16.16 3.65
C MET A 271 0.12 17.11 3.34
N ALA A 272 0.46 18.04 4.23
CA ALA A 272 1.64 18.89 4.08
C ALA A 272 2.96 18.10 4.08
N GLY A 273 2.98 16.92 4.68
CA GLY A 273 4.13 16.00 4.69
C GLY A 273 4.10 14.92 3.61
N MET A 274 3.12 14.96 2.70
CA MET A 274 2.93 13.96 1.66
C MET A 274 3.29 14.51 0.28
N ILE A 275 3.90 13.66 -0.56
CA ILE A 275 4.24 13.98 -1.95
C ILE A 275 3.40 13.08 -2.85
N PHE A 276 2.62 13.70 -3.73
CA PHE A 276 1.79 13.05 -4.74
C PHE A 276 2.42 13.28 -6.10
N MET A 277 2.94 12.20 -6.70
CA MET A 277 3.74 12.28 -7.93
C MET A 277 2.88 12.15 -9.19
N SER A 278 3.34 12.78 -10.28
CA SER A 278 2.88 12.48 -11.62
C SER A 278 3.33 11.09 -12.08
N GLU A 279 2.72 10.54 -13.11
CA GLU A 279 3.12 9.25 -13.70
C GLU A 279 4.54 9.28 -14.23
N GLU A 280 4.95 10.36 -14.91
CA GLU A 280 6.33 10.56 -15.37
C GLU A 280 7.34 10.50 -14.22
N GLU A 281 7.03 11.15 -13.09
CA GLU A 281 7.89 11.10 -11.90
C GLU A 281 7.93 9.69 -11.29
N GLN A 282 6.81 8.97 -11.26
CA GLN A 282 6.75 7.59 -10.79
C GLN A 282 7.58 6.66 -11.69
N LEU A 283 7.38 6.72 -13.02
CA LEU A 283 8.13 5.92 -13.99
C LEU A 283 9.63 6.17 -13.87
N LYS A 284 10.03 7.43 -13.78
CA LYS A 284 11.44 7.81 -13.68
C LYS A 284 12.09 7.38 -12.36
N ASN A 285 11.41 7.58 -11.23
CA ASN A 285 12.04 7.47 -9.92
C ASN A 285 11.78 6.11 -9.24
N TYR A 286 10.66 5.43 -9.56
CA TYR A 286 10.22 4.23 -8.86
C TYR A 286 10.22 2.98 -9.74
N PHE A 287 9.78 3.06 -10.99
CA PHE A 287 9.60 1.91 -11.88
C PHE A 287 10.71 1.73 -12.91
N GLY A 288 11.54 2.73 -13.16
CA GLY A 288 12.65 2.64 -14.11
C GLY A 288 13.69 1.58 -13.74
N LYS A 289 14.64 1.34 -14.64
CA LYS A 289 15.70 0.33 -14.45
C LYS A 289 16.47 0.47 -13.13
N ASP A 290 16.67 1.71 -12.69
CA ASP A 290 17.32 2.05 -11.42
C ASP A 290 16.32 2.60 -10.41
N GLY A 291 15.04 2.24 -10.57
CA GLY A 291 13.94 2.73 -9.75
C GLY A 291 13.98 2.23 -8.30
N ILE A 292 13.48 3.07 -7.41
CA ILE A 292 13.54 2.85 -5.96
C ILE A 292 12.64 1.68 -5.52
N ALA A 293 11.51 1.43 -6.23
CA ALA A 293 10.50 0.50 -5.76
C ALA A 293 11.04 -0.92 -5.55
N ALA A 294 11.81 -1.45 -6.52
CA ALA A 294 12.35 -2.81 -6.43
C ALA A 294 13.39 -2.95 -5.31
N SER A 295 14.27 -1.96 -5.14
CA SER A 295 15.29 -1.98 -4.10
C SER A 295 14.70 -1.79 -2.71
N ALA A 296 13.72 -0.90 -2.55
CA ALA A 296 13.00 -0.70 -1.29
C ALA A 296 12.20 -1.95 -0.90
N ALA A 297 11.49 -2.56 -1.86
CA ALA A 297 10.75 -3.80 -1.62
C ALA A 297 11.67 -4.97 -1.23
N ALA A 298 12.84 -5.10 -1.88
CA ALA A 298 13.82 -6.11 -1.53
C ALA A 298 14.40 -5.88 -0.11
N ALA A 299 14.73 -4.63 0.24
CA ALA A 299 15.20 -4.28 1.58
C ALA A 299 14.16 -4.59 2.66
N LEU A 300 12.89 -4.23 2.40
CA LEU A 300 11.77 -4.59 3.28
C LEU A 300 11.63 -6.11 3.42
N GLY A 301 11.73 -6.85 2.31
CA GLY A 301 11.64 -8.29 2.32
C GLY A 301 12.64 -8.95 3.26
N THR A 302 13.88 -8.43 3.36
CA THR A 302 14.89 -8.94 4.30
C THR A 302 14.56 -8.65 5.76
N LEU A 303 13.76 -7.63 6.03
CA LEU A 303 13.39 -7.24 7.39
C LEU A 303 12.24 -8.11 7.96
N PHE A 304 11.40 -8.65 7.07
CA PHE A 304 10.23 -9.45 7.44
C PHE A 304 10.42 -10.96 7.26
N SER A 305 11.49 -11.40 6.59
CA SER A 305 11.76 -12.82 6.33
C SER A 305 13.26 -13.05 6.19
N ASP A 306 13.74 -14.17 6.73
CA ASP A 306 15.13 -14.64 6.58
C ASP A 306 15.50 -15.01 5.14
N SER A 307 14.50 -15.15 4.25
CA SER A 307 14.66 -15.44 2.83
C SER A 307 14.04 -14.34 1.98
N SER A 308 14.84 -13.34 1.58
CA SER A 308 14.37 -12.40 0.56
C SER A 308 14.62 -12.96 -0.83
N ASP A 309 13.58 -13.34 -1.57
CA ASP A 309 13.66 -13.48 -3.02
C ASP A 309 13.36 -12.13 -3.69
N GLY A 310 14.35 -11.22 -3.62
CA GLY A 310 14.25 -9.89 -4.22
C GLY A 310 13.94 -9.92 -5.71
N LEU A 311 14.30 -11.01 -6.42
CA LEU A 311 13.98 -11.20 -7.84
C LEU A 311 12.49 -11.52 -8.05
N THR A 312 11.88 -12.27 -7.15
CA THR A 312 10.43 -12.53 -7.20
C THR A 312 9.66 -11.26 -6.93
N ILE A 313 10.01 -10.50 -5.91
CA ILE A 313 9.37 -9.21 -5.59
C ILE A 313 9.49 -8.23 -6.76
N ALA A 314 10.70 -8.08 -7.34
CA ALA A 314 10.93 -7.17 -8.47
C ALA A 314 10.05 -7.47 -9.70
N LYS A 315 9.66 -8.72 -9.93
CA LYS A 315 8.79 -9.11 -11.05
C LYS A 315 7.33 -8.70 -10.87
N THR A 316 6.92 -8.41 -9.64
CA THR A 316 5.56 -7.97 -9.33
C THR A 316 5.41 -6.45 -9.37
N ILE A 317 6.49 -5.72 -9.63
CA ILE A 317 6.51 -4.26 -9.78
C ILE A 317 6.40 -3.94 -11.27
N ASP A 318 5.24 -3.43 -11.68
CA ASP A 318 4.85 -3.30 -13.08
C ASP A 318 4.36 -1.87 -13.39
N GLY A 319 5.27 -1.03 -13.91
CA GLY A 319 4.97 0.33 -14.32
C GLY A 319 4.35 0.45 -15.74
N SER A 320 4.06 -0.66 -16.42
CA SER A 320 3.56 -0.63 -17.81
C SER A 320 2.12 -0.13 -17.95
N PHE A 321 1.45 0.16 -16.86
CA PHE A 321 0.11 0.74 -16.81
C PHE A 321 0.12 2.27 -16.65
N LEU A 322 1.28 2.86 -16.36
CA LEU A 322 1.49 4.32 -16.30
C LEU A 322 1.94 4.82 -17.68
N ASP A 323 1.44 5.98 -18.14
CA ASP A 323 1.75 6.59 -19.45
C ASP A 323 2.85 7.66 -19.36
#